data_35d161179a1d355a589c8023b7ffaa9c
#
_entry.id   35d161179a1d355a589c8023b7ffaa9c
#
_cell.length_a   1.000
_cell.length_b   1.000
_cell.length_c   1.000
_cell.angle_alpha   90.00
_cell.angle_beta   90.00
_cell.angle_gamma   90.00
#
_symmetry.space_group_name_H-M   'P 1'
#
loop_
_entity.id
_entity.type
_entity.pdbx_description
1 polymer ?
#
loop_
_entity_poly.entity_id
_entity_poly.type
_entity_poly.pdbx_seq_one_letter_code
_entity_poly.pdbx_strand_id
1 'polypeptide(L)'
;PHALFFGTLMNESMLLFTSAATLYYIRKHKWYLVGIWGAAAALSRMVGILLAIPAAVEWLEHYKIFEKLKNKDIKSVWKLFYSKGLWIFLMLLGTGIYLLCNYKVTGNCFKFLEYQAKYWNNGSCYFGSGIAKMFTNAFTSDQSRFDIWIPETLSIIFVISTLLYGIRRNRSMYSAFLAV
;
A
#
# COMPACT_ATOMS: atom_id res chain seq x y z
N PRO A 1 5.92 -18.18 -10.80
CA PRO A 1 6.61 -17.40 -11.84
C PRO A 1 7.19 -16.09 -11.30
N HIS A 2 6.53 -15.41 -10.32
CA HIS A 2 6.99 -14.10 -9.79
C HIS A 2 8.04 -14.19 -8.68
N ALA A 3 8.40 -15.36 -8.19
CA ALA A 3 9.40 -15.55 -7.13
C ALA A 3 10.81 -15.05 -7.53
N LEU A 4 11.11 -14.99 -8.82
CA LEU A 4 12.38 -14.45 -9.34
C LEU A 4 12.58 -12.97 -8.96
N PHE A 5 11.50 -12.18 -8.86
CA PHE A 5 11.59 -10.76 -8.50
C PHE A 5 12.06 -10.53 -7.06
N PHE A 6 11.88 -11.52 -6.17
CA PHE A 6 12.37 -11.42 -4.79
C PHE A 6 13.85 -11.82 -4.65
N GLY A 7 14.38 -12.60 -5.61
CA GLY A 7 15.78 -13.02 -5.64
C GLY A 7 16.70 -12.16 -6.52
N THR A 8 16.14 -11.24 -7.30
CA THR A 8 16.90 -10.30 -8.15
C THR A 8 17.11 -8.97 -7.42
N LEU A 9 17.98 -8.11 -7.97
CA LEU A 9 18.23 -6.74 -7.49
C LEU A 9 17.02 -5.80 -7.74
N MET A 10 15.82 -6.31 -7.51
CA MET A 10 14.57 -5.56 -7.67
C MET A 10 14.06 -5.04 -6.31
N ASN A 11 13.31 -3.95 -6.32
CA ASN A 11 12.84 -3.27 -5.11
C ASN A 11 11.72 -4.03 -4.35
N GLU A 12 11.22 -5.15 -4.90
CA GLU A 12 10.12 -5.93 -4.33
C GLU A 12 10.44 -6.53 -2.97
N SER A 13 11.64 -7.09 -2.81
CA SER A 13 12.07 -7.67 -1.53
C SER A 13 12.22 -6.59 -0.45
N MET A 14 12.72 -5.42 -0.82
CA MET A 14 12.83 -4.29 0.09
C MET A 14 11.45 -3.74 0.48
N LEU A 15 10.54 -3.63 -0.49
CA LEU A 15 9.15 -3.23 -0.21
C LEU A 15 8.46 -4.23 0.72
N LEU A 16 8.61 -5.52 0.47
CA LEU A 16 8.01 -6.57 1.31
C LEU A 16 8.53 -6.48 2.75
N PHE A 17 9.86 -6.37 2.93
CA PHE A 17 10.48 -6.26 4.24
C PHE A 17 10.01 -5.00 4.98
N THR A 18 10.08 -3.84 4.34
CA THR A 18 9.68 -2.57 4.95
C THR A 18 8.19 -2.51 5.26
N SER A 19 7.34 -3.12 4.41
CA SER A 19 5.90 -3.24 4.64
C SER A 19 5.60 -4.13 5.84
N ALA A 20 6.23 -5.30 5.92
CA ALA A 20 6.09 -6.20 7.07
C ALA A 20 6.55 -5.54 8.38
N ALA A 21 7.68 -4.84 8.36
CA ALA A 21 8.16 -4.07 9.51
C ALA A 21 7.17 -2.97 9.91
N THR A 22 6.63 -2.23 8.94
CA THR A 22 5.63 -1.20 9.18
C THR A 22 4.39 -1.78 9.88
N LEU A 23 3.81 -2.86 9.34
CA LEU A 23 2.65 -3.54 9.93
C LEU A 23 2.94 -4.08 11.34
N TYR A 24 4.12 -4.63 11.55
CA TYR A 24 4.54 -5.09 12.88
C TYR A 24 4.58 -3.94 13.89
N TYR A 25 5.15 -2.79 13.52
CA TYR A 25 5.23 -1.63 14.43
C TYR A 25 3.90 -0.90 14.58
N ILE A 26 3.01 -0.92 13.60
CA ILE A 26 1.61 -0.47 13.74
C ILE A 26 0.95 -1.28 14.87
N ARG A 27 1.08 -2.60 14.84
CA ARG A 27 0.52 -3.50 15.85
C ARG A 27 1.11 -3.29 17.26
N LYS A 28 2.39 -2.87 17.34
CA LYS A 28 3.07 -2.53 18.58
C LYS A 28 2.81 -1.09 19.04
N HIS A 29 2.03 -0.31 18.26
CA HIS A 29 1.73 1.11 18.51
C HIS A 29 2.98 2.00 18.69
N LYS A 30 4.10 1.62 18.06
CA LYS A 30 5.34 2.39 18.04
C LYS A 30 5.37 3.34 16.85
N TRP A 31 4.59 4.40 16.90
CA TRP A 31 4.29 5.28 15.77
C TRP A 31 5.52 5.92 15.11
N TYR A 32 6.56 6.24 15.87
CA TYR A 32 7.81 6.76 15.30
C TYR A 32 8.49 5.75 14.36
N LEU A 33 8.49 4.45 14.73
CA LEU A 33 9.02 3.39 13.86
C LEU A 33 8.10 3.13 12.66
N VAL A 34 6.79 3.26 12.84
CA VAL A 34 5.82 3.20 11.74
C VAL A 34 6.15 4.25 10.68
N GLY A 35 6.42 5.49 11.10
CA GLY A 35 6.81 6.56 10.20
C GLY A 35 8.11 6.27 9.45
N ILE A 36 9.15 5.80 10.15
CA ILE A 36 10.46 5.51 9.56
C ILE A 36 10.35 4.36 8.54
N TRP A 37 9.79 3.21 8.93
CA TRP A 37 9.66 2.06 8.05
C TRP A 37 8.68 2.30 6.89
N GLY A 38 7.60 3.04 7.16
CA GLY A 38 6.66 3.44 6.11
C GLY A 38 7.27 4.43 5.11
N ALA A 39 8.12 5.35 5.56
CA ALA A 39 8.88 6.21 4.66
C ALA A 39 9.89 5.42 3.82
N ALA A 40 10.56 4.42 4.40
CA ALA A 40 11.45 3.52 3.66
C ALA A 40 10.68 2.70 2.60
N ALA A 41 9.46 2.23 2.94
CA ALA A 41 8.58 1.55 1.98
C ALA A 41 8.17 2.48 0.82
N ALA A 42 7.80 3.73 1.12
CA ALA A 42 7.43 4.73 0.13
C ALA A 42 8.62 5.16 -0.76
N LEU A 43 9.84 5.14 -0.23
CA LEU A 43 11.07 5.37 -0.99
C LEU A 43 11.40 4.21 -1.91
N SER A 44 11.16 2.96 -1.49
CA SER A 44 11.46 1.80 -2.33
C SER A 44 10.49 1.71 -3.51
N ARG A 45 9.21 1.97 -3.30
CA ARG A 45 8.18 2.10 -4.35
C ARG A 45 7.10 3.08 -3.93
N MET A 46 6.59 3.87 -4.87
CA MET A 46 5.52 4.84 -4.62
C MET A 46 4.27 4.21 -3.97
N VAL A 47 3.99 2.93 -4.28
CA VAL A 47 2.88 2.16 -3.68
C VAL A 47 3.02 2.03 -2.15
N GLY A 48 4.24 2.12 -1.60
CA GLY A 48 4.48 2.06 -0.16
C GLY A 48 3.74 3.14 0.67
N ILE A 49 3.35 4.26 0.04
CA ILE A 49 2.52 5.30 0.70
C ILE A 49 1.17 4.77 1.15
N LEU A 50 0.63 3.75 0.46
CA LEU A 50 -0.66 3.16 0.78
C LEU A 50 -0.69 2.50 2.16
N LEU A 51 0.49 2.19 2.74
CA LEU A 51 0.62 1.73 4.13
C LEU A 51 0.15 2.78 5.16
N ALA A 52 0.02 4.04 4.76
CA ALA A 52 -0.57 5.08 5.60
C ALA A 52 -2.06 4.79 5.92
N ILE A 53 -2.78 4.08 5.04
CA ILE A 53 -4.19 3.74 5.25
C ILE A 53 -4.37 2.80 6.44
N PRO A 54 -3.75 1.59 6.47
CA PRO A 54 -3.86 0.72 7.63
C PRO A 54 -3.27 1.35 8.91
N ALA A 55 -2.24 2.19 8.79
CA ALA A 55 -1.70 2.93 9.93
C ALA A 55 -2.73 3.93 10.50
N ALA A 56 -3.41 4.68 9.63
CA ALA A 56 -4.47 5.61 10.04
C ALA A 56 -5.67 4.89 10.67
N VAL A 57 -6.11 3.77 10.08
CA VAL A 57 -7.24 2.98 10.61
C VAL A 57 -6.92 2.49 12.04
N GLU A 58 -5.75 1.86 12.24
CA GLU A 58 -5.36 1.38 13.58
C GLU A 58 -5.19 2.54 14.57
N TRP A 59 -4.64 3.68 14.11
CA TRP A 59 -4.51 4.87 14.95
C TRP A 59 -5.88 5.40 15.42
N LEU A 60 -6.86 5.50 14.51
CA LEU A 60 -8.22 5.95 14.81
C LEU A 60 -8.92 5.03 15.81
N GLU A 61 -8.78 3.72 15.62
CA GLU A 61 -9.40 2.71 16.51
C GLU A 61 -8.71 2.65 17.86
N HIS A 62 -7.38 2.57 17.90
CA HIS A 62 -6.62 2.44 19.15
C HIS A 62 -6.86 3.60 20.10
N TYR A 63 -6.91 4.82 19.59
CA TYR A 63 -7.14 6.02 20.41
C TYR A 63 -8.61 6.41 20.54
N LYS A 64 -9.51 5.59 19.96
CA LYS A 64 -10.98 5.83 19.99
C LYS A 64 -11.33 7.26 19.56
N ILE A 65 -10.74 7.71 18.47
CA ILE A 65 -10.86 9.09 18.00
C ILE A 65 -12.33 9.45 17.72
N PHE A 66 -13.10 8.52 17.14
CA PHE A 66 -14.52 8.74 16.86
C PHE A 66 -15.36 8.98 18.13
N GLU A 67 -15.08 8.24 19.23
CA GLU A 67 -15.75 8.46 20.52
C GLU A 67 -15.39 9.84 21.12
N LYS A 68 -14.11 10.24 21.05
CA LYS A 68 -13.64 11.54 21.53
C LYS A 68 -14.24 12.70 20.74
N LEU A 69 -14.34 12.55 19.40
CA LEU A 69 -15.01 13.54 18.56
C LEU A 69 -16.50 13.67 18.89
N LYS A 70 -17.18 12.55 19.11
CA LYS A 70 -18.59 12.54 19.53
C LYS A 70 -18.80 13.26 20.87
N ASN A 71 -17.84 13.11 21.77
CA ASN A 71 -17.85 13.77 23.09
C ASN A 71 -17.32 15.21 23.06
N LYS A 72 -17.06 15.78 21.87
CA LYS A 72 -16.53 17.15 21.65
C LYS A 72 -15.17 17.42 22.33
N ASP A 73 -14.40 16.39 22.66
CA ASP A 73 -13.06 16.52 23.28
C ASP A 73 -11.99 16.76 22.21
N ILE A 74 -12.11 17.85 21.50
CA ILE A 74 -11.24 18.22 20.38
C ILE A 74 -9.80 18.45 20.84
N LYS A 75 -9.60 18.98 22.07
CA LYS A 75 -8.25 19.25 22.60
C LYS A 75 -7.42 17.95 22.75
N SER A 76 -8.04 16.88 23.25
CA SER A 76 -7.38 15.58 23.38
C SER A 76 -7.05 14.97 22.02
N VAL A 77 -7.93 15.14 21.02
CA VAL A 77 -7.68 14.66 19.64
C VAL A 77 -6.47 15.38 19.03
N TRP A 78 -6.41 16.71 19.14
CA TRP A 78 -5.29 17.49 18.64
C TRP A 78 -3.97 17.13 19.33
N LYS A 79 -3.95 16.95 20.64
CA LYS A 79 -2.78 16.53 21.39
C LYS A 79 -2.28 15.15 20.92
N LEU A 80 -3.17 14.20 20.71
CA LEU A 80 -2.82 12.86 20.20
C LEU A 80 -2.29 12.92 18.76
N PHE A 81 -2.89 13.75 17.93
CA PHE A 81 -2.47 13.95 16.56
C PHE A 81 -1.02 14.48 16.49
N TYR A 82 -0.71 15.56 17.21
CA TYR A 82 0.64 16.10 17.23
C TYR A 82 1.67 15.14 17.87
N SER A 83 1.28 14.39 18.90
CA SER A 83 2.20 13.49 19.59
C SER A 83 2.46 12.18 18.84
N LYS A 84 1.46 11.61 18.17
CA LYS A 84 1.51 10.27 17.59
C LYS A 84 1.10 10.22 16.12
N GLY A 85 0.08 10.97 15.72
CA GLY A 85 -0.44 10.96 14.34
C GLY A 85 0.53 11.58 13.34
N LEU A 86 1.32 12.57 13.77
CA LEU A 86 2.29 13.25 12.91
C LEU A 86 3.32 12.30 12.30
N TRP A 87 3.67 11.21 13.00
CA TRP A 87 4.63 10.23 12.51
C TRP A 87 4.15 9.48 11.27
N ILE A 88 2.81 9.35 11.07
CA ILE A 88 2.25 8.74 9.87
C ILE A 88 2.55 9.61 8.64
N PHE A 89 2.60 10.94 8.80
CA PHE A 89 2.94 11.87 7.72
C PHE A 89 4.40 11.76 7.27
N LEU A 90 5.27 11.13 8.05
CA LEU A 90 6.64 10.85 7.63
C LEU A 90 6.69 9.96 6.37
N MET A 91 5.65 9.14 6.14
CA MET A 91 5.51 8.35 4.92
C MET A 91 5.36 9.23 3.68
N LEU A 92 4.63 10.37 3.80
CA LEU A 92 4.52 11.36 2.72
C LEU A 92 5.87 11.97 2.38
N LEU A 93 6.72 12.17 3.38
CA LEU A 93 8.08 12.68 3.18
C LEU A 93 8.93 11.70 2.37
N GLY A 94 8.80 10.38 2.62
CA GLY A 94 9.42 9.34 1.80
C GLY A 94 8.99 9.42 0.33
N THR A 95 7.68 9.56 0.08
CA THR A 95 7.15 9.77 -1.27
C THR A 95 7.66 11.07 -1.89
N GLY A 96 7.72 12.15 -1.11
CA GLY A 96 8.24 13.45 -1.56
C GLY A 96 9.68 13.35 -2.02
N ILE A 97 10.55 12.66 -1.26
CA ILE A 97 11.94 12.40 -1.65
C ILE A 97 12.00 11.58 -2.94
N TYR A 98 11.17 10.53 -3.07
CA TYR A 98 11.09 9.73 -4.29
C TYR A 98 10.76 10.59 -5.51
N LEU A 99 9.74 11.47 -5.41
CA LEU A 99 9.35 12.38 -6.48
C LEU A 99 10.45 13.41 -6.80
N LEU A 100 11.14 13.94 -5.79
CA LEU A 100 12.28 14.84 -5.98
C LEU A 100 13.44 14.15 -6.69
N CYS A 101 13.74 12.89 -6.36
CA CYS A 101 14.75 12.12 -7.07
C CYS A 101 14.38 11.92 -8.54
N ASN A 102 13.12 11.58 -8.83
CA ASN A 102 12.63 11.48 -10.20
C ASN A 102 12.77 12.80 -10.95
N TYR A 103 12.40 13.91 -10.32
CA TYR A 103 12.53 15.24 -10.93
C TYR A 103 13.98 15.58 -11.26
N LYS A 104 14.92 15.34 -10.34
CA LYS A 104 16.34 15.61 -10.57
C LYS A 104 16.93 14.78 -11.71
N VAL A 105 16.48 13.53 -11.88
CA VAL A 105 17.03 12.61 -12.89
C VAL A 105 16.38 12.81 -14.26
N THR A 106 15.08 13.06 -14.30
CA THR A 106 14.29 13.04 -15.54
C THR A 106 13.67 14.37 -15.93
N GLY A 107 13.76 15.39 -15.07
CA GLY A 107 13.12 16.69 -15.25
C GLY A 107 11.59 16.66 -15.02
N ASN A 108 11.00 15.49 -14.70
CA ASN A 108 9.57 15.35 -14.45
C ASN A 108 9.31 14.41 -13.26
N CYS A 109 8.57 14.88 -12.26
CA CYS A 109 8.24 14.08 -11.06
C CYS A 109 7.49 12.78 -11.40
N PHE A 110 6.67 12.79 -12.45
CA PHE A 110 5.78 11.69 -12.84
C PHE A 110 6.27 10.89 -14.04
N LYS A 111 7.54 11.05 -14.43
CA LYS A 111 8.12 10.34 -15.59
C LYS A 111 8.02 8.81 -15.48
N PHE A 112 8.03 8.29 -14.28
CA PHE A 112 7.85 6.86 -14.02
C PHE A 112 6.51 6.32 -14.52
N LEU A 113 5.41 7.12 -14.51
CA LEU A 113 4.11 6.72 -15.05
C LEU A 113 4.16 6.58 -16.58
N GLU A 114 4.86 7.48 -17.27
CA GLU A 114 5.07 7.38 -18.71
C GLU A 114 5.87 6.11 -19.05
N TYR A 115 6.90 5.81 -18.27
CA TYR A 115 7.68 4.57 -18.46
C TYR A 115 6.85 3.32 -18.20
N GLN A 116 6.01 3.31 -17.16
CA GLN A 116 5.10 2.19 -16.92
C GLN A 116 4.11 2.01 -18.08
N ALA A 117 3.53 3.08 -18.60
CA ALA A 117 2.63 3.00 -19.75
C ALA A 117 3.35 2.49 -21.02
N LYS A 118 4.59 2.97 -21.26
CA LYS A 118 5.33 2.67 -22.48
C LYS A 118 5.93 1.26 -22.51
N TYR A 119 6.50 0.81 -21.38
CA TYR A 119 7.29 -0.43 -21.35
C TYR A 119 6.53 -1.62 -20.75
N TRP A 120 5.54 -1.37 -19.90
CA TRP A 120 4.78 -2.42 -19.22
C TRP A 120 3.33 -2.51 -19.69
N ASN A 121 2.95 -1.72 -20.69
CA ASN A 121 1.58 -1.63 -21.21
C ASN A 121 0.52 -1.38 -20.11
N ASN A 122 0.96 -0.86 -18.97
CA ASN A 122 0.11 -0.50 -17.83
C ASN A 122 -0.34 0.96 -17.98
N GLY A 123 -1.20 1.22 -18.98
CA GLY A 123 -1.90 2.49 -19.06
C GLY A 123 -2.78 2.68 -17.83
N SER A 124 -3.07 3.95 -17.50
CA SER A 124 -4.00 4.30 -16.41
C SER A 124 -5.38 3.75 -16.70
N CYS A 125 -5.65 2.52 -16.26
CA CYS A 125 -6.97 1.89 -16.33
C CYS A 125 -7.71 2.12 -15.02
N TYR A 126 -9.01 2.37 -15.11
CA TYR A 126 -9.87 2.29 -13.93
C TYR A 126 -9.75 0.89 -13.32
N PHE A 127 -9.68 0.81 -12.00
CA PHE A 127 -9.51 -0.43 -11.26
C PHE A 127 -10.47 -1.53 -11.71
N GLY A 128 -11.75 -1.18 -11.96
CA GLY A 128 -12.76 -2.12 -12.45
C GLY A 128 -12.49 -2.64 -13.87
N SER A 129 -11.98 -1.80 -14.79
CA SER A 129 -11.64 -2.23 -16.15
C SER A 129 -10.39 -3.10 -16.17
N GLY A 130 -9.46 -2.89 -15.25
CA GLY A 130 -8.28 -3.74 -15.07
C GLY A 130 -8.68 -5.16 -14.66
N ILE A 131 -9.54 -5.30 -13.65
CA ILE A 131 -10.07 -6.59 -13.19
C ILE A 131 -10.86 -7.29 -14.31
N ALA A 132 -11.77 -6.58 -15.00
CA ALA A 132 -12.54 -7.14 -16.10
C ALA A 132 -11.62 -7.66 -17.22
N LYS A 133 -10.57 -6.92 -17.56
CA LYS A 133 -9.57 -7.31 -18.57
C LYS A 133 -8.78 -8.54 -18.15
N MET A 134 -8.42 -8.67 -16.87
CA MET A 134 -7.76 -9.86 -16.33
C MET A 134 -8.65 -11.10 -16.48
N PHE A 135 -9.92 -11.00 -16.09
CA PHE A 135 -10.88 -12.11 -16.25
C PHE A 135 -11.09 -12.48 -17.72
N THR A 136 -11.31 -11.52 -18.61
CA THR A 136 -11.46 -11.82 -20.05
C THR A 136 -10.22 -12.47 -20.62
N ASN A 137 -9.02 -11.98 -20.30
CA ASN A 137 -7.77 -12.55 -20.82
C ASN A 137 -7.46 -13.94 -20.23
N ALA A 138 -7.90 -14.24 -19.02
CA ALA A 138 -7.79 -15.58 -18.44
C ALA A 138 -8.58 -16.63 -19.23
N PHE A 139 -9.64 -16.22 -19.95
CA PHE A 139 -10.46 -17.14 -20.75
C PHE A 139 -10.14 -17.08 -22.25
N THR A 140 -9.65 -15.96 -22.78
CA THR A 140 -9.49 -15.73 -24.23
C THR A 140 -8.05 -15.73 -24.73
N SER A 141 -7.04 -15.58 -23.85
CA SER A 141 -5.64 -15.48 -24.25
C SER A 141 -4.97 -16.87 -24.33
N ASP A 142 -4.54 -17.29 -25.51
CA ASP A 142 -3.96 -18.62 -25.71
C ASP A 142 -2.51 -18.76 -25.19
N GLN A 143 -1.65 -17.76 -25.40
CA GLN A 143 -0.21 -17.89 -25.17
C GLN A 143 0.28 -17.55 -23.75
N SER A 144 -0.42 -16.65 -23.04
CA SER A 144 -0.03 -16.21 -21.69
C SER A 144 -1.04 -16.58 -20.59
N ARG A 145 -2.00 -17.43 -20.95
CA ARG A 145 -3.12 -17.81 -20.09
C ARG A 145 -2.66 -18.48 -18.80
N PHE A 146 -1.84 -19.51 -18.91
CA PHE A 146 -1.38 -20.30 -17.74
C PHE A 146 -0.26 -19.63 -16.97
N ASP A 147 0.59 -18.86 -17.65
CA ASP A 147 1.78 -18.27 -17.03
C ASP A 147 1.48 -16.95 -16.30
N ILE A 148 0.51 -16.17 -16.78
CA ILE A 148 0.24 -14.82 -16.25
C ILE A 148 -1.20 -14.70 -15.75
N TRP A 149 -2.21 -14.87 -16.63
CA TRP A 149 -3.57 -14.46 -16.33
C TRP A 149 -4.31 -15.35 -15.31
N ILE A 150 -4.10 -16.66 -15.35
CA ILE A 150 -4.71 -17.58 -14.37
C ILE A 150 -4.13 -17.36 -12.96
N PRO A 151 -2.79 -17.34 -12.76
CA PRO A 151 -2.21 -17.06 -11.45
C PRO A 151 -2.63 -15.71 -10.86
N GLU A 152 -2.71 -14.66 -11.68
CA GLU A 152 -3.16 -13.34 -11.23
C GLU A 152 -4.62 -13.34 -10.81
N THR A 153 -5.50 -13.96 -11.61
CA THR A 153 -6.93 -14.09 -11.29
C THR A 153 -7.15 -14.88 -10.00
N LEU A 154 -6.44 -16.00 -9.83
CA LEU A 154 -6.48 -16.79 -8.60
C LEU A 154 -5.98 -16.00 -7.38
N SER A 155 -4.93 -15.21 -7.54
CA SER A 155 -4.40 -14.34 -6.48
C SER A 155 -5.43 -13.30 -6.04
N ILE A 156 -6.13 -12.67 -6.97
CA ILE A 156 -7.19 -11.70 -6.66
C ILE A 156 -8.36 -12.38 -5.94
N ILE A 157 -8.82 -13.55 -6.41
CA ILE A 157 -9.87 -14.31 -5.76
C ILE A 157 -9.46 -14.70 -4.33
N PHE A 158 -8.20 -15.13 -4.15
CA PHE A 158 -7.66 -15.47 -2.84
C PHE A 158 -7.64 -14.24 -1.91
N VAL A 159 -7.17 -13.07 -2.38
CA VAL A 159 -7.15 -11.82 -1.60
C VAL A 159 -8.57 -11.40 -1.23
N ILE A 160 -9.52 -11.41 -2.17
CA ILE A 160 -10.92 -11.05 -1.88
C ILE A 160 -11.53 -12.03 -0.88
N SER A 161 -11.28 -13.33 -1.03
CA SER A 161 -11.78 -14.36 -0.09
C SER A 161 -11.23 -14.17 1.32
N THR A 162 -9.93 -13.91 1.44
CA THR A 162 -9.28 -13.64 2.74
C THR A 162 -9.78 -12.34 3.36
N LEU A 163 -10.04 -11.32 2.55
CA LEU A 163 -10.61 -10.05 3.00
C LEU A 163 -12.02 -10.24 3.53
N LEU A 164 -12.90 -10.93 2.79
CA LEU A 164 -14.27 -11.22 3.21
C LEU A 164 -14.30 -12.08 4.48
N TYR A 165 -13.46 -13.10 4.56
CA TYR A 165 -13.34 -13.93 5.76
C TYR A 165 -12.78 -13.13 6.95
N GLY A 166 -11.81 -12.25 6.68
CA GLY A 166 -11.10 -11.46 7.68
C GLY A 166 -11.91 -10.30 8.27
N ILE A 167 -12.84 -9.70 7.52
CA ILE A 167 -13.62 -8.51 7.95
C ILE A 167 -14.30 -8.73 9.31
N ARG A 168 -14.81 -9.93 9.56
CA ARG A 168 -15.54 -10.27 10.81
C ARG A 168 -14.63 -10.76 11.94
N ARG A 169 -13.42 -11.17 11.65
CA ARG A 169 -12.56 -11.91 12.58
C ARG A 169 -11.22 -11.24 12.87
N ASN A 170 -10.73 -10.42 11.94
CA ASN A 170 -9.43 -9.74 12.06
C ASN A 170 -9.63 -8.28 12.49
N ARG A 171 -8.53 -7.67 12.99
CA ARG A 171 -8.51 -6.23 13.22
C ARG A 171 -8.69 -5.48 11.90
N SER A 172 -9.39 -4.37 11.93
CA SER A 172 -9.68 -3.48 10.78
C SER A 172 -8.41 -3.05 10.03
N MET A 173 -7.27 -2.93 10.73
CA MET A 173 -5.97 -2.65 10.14
C MET A 173 -5.58 -3.67 9.05
N TYR A 174 -5.77 -4.97 9.30
CA TYR A 174 -5.44 -6.01 8.31
C TYR A 174 -6.42 -6.01 7.14
N SER A 175 -7.69 -5.77 7.42
CA SER A 175 -8.69 -5.62 6.35
C SER A 175 -8.39 -4.40 5.49
N ALA A 176 -7.97 -3.28 6.08
CA ALA A 176 -7.54 -2.08 5.38
C ALA A 176 -6.28 -2.33 4.55
N PHE A 177 -5.30 -3.10 5.08
CA PHE A 177 -4.09 -3.47 4.32
C PHE A 177 -4.39 -4.34 3.10
N LEU A 178 -5.31 -5.31 3.24
CA LEU A 178 -5.70 -6.18 2.13
C LEU A 178 -6.56 -5.48 1.07
N ALA A 179 -7.23 -4.37 1.43
CA ALA A 179 -8.08 -3.61 0.52
C ALA A 179 -7.29 -2.59 -0.32
N VAL A 180 -6.03 -2.31 0.03
CA VAL A 180 -5.10 -1.38 -0.64
C VAL A 180 -4.17 -2.12 -1.58
#